data_764425c972c1638102a4730bcc59dc86
#
_entry.id   764425c972c1638102a4730bcc59dc86
#
_cell.length_a   1.000
_cell.length_b   1.000
_cell.length_c   1.000
_cell.angle_alpha   90.00
_cell.angle_beta   90.00
_cell.angle_gamma   90.00
#
_symmetry.space_group_name_H-M   'P 1'
#
loop_
_entity.id
_entity.type
_entity.pdbx_description
1 polymer ?
#
loop_
_entity_poly.entity_id
_entity_poly.type
_entity_poly.pdbx_seq_one_letter_code
_entity_poly.pdbx_strand_id
1 'polypeptide(L)'
;MKEYIYNSRDDIYIIDLQKTVDKMEEAYAALTKIAEEGGSVLFVGTKKQASEVCKEEAERSGMFYMTERWLGGTLTNFKTIRRRVKRLDEIEKMETDGTFEKLPKKEVIGLKKEYEKLNKNLCGIREMTKLPSALIIVDSMKEENAIREAKKLGIPVFGIIDTNCDPDMVDYVIPGNDDAVRAIKVVLGALTNAIVEVKGGTLVDYVTEDETRKLARQERENNKPRKNEGRNFEKKEKKFEKKSEKPVKEENNETKLDLNILTVNELRDLAKKKDVKGYSKMKKEELIENLK
;
A
#
# COMPACT_ATOMS: atom_id res chain seq x y z
N MET A 1 -4.54 20.14 -19.43
CA MET A 1 -4.07 18.76 -19.83
C MET A 1 -3.97 18.49 -21.34
N LYS A 2 -4.73 19.15 -22.24
CA LYS A 2 -4.71 18.84 -23.70
C LYS A 2 -3.30 18.80 -24.32
N GLU A 3 -2.40 19.66 -23.89
CA GLU A 3 -1.01 19.71 -24.39
C GLU A 3 -0.16 18.48 -24.01
N TYR A 4 -0.54 17.74 -22.95
CA TYR A 4 0.17 16.55 -22.44
C TYR A 4 -0.44 15.24 -22.96
N ILE A 5 -1.51 15.31 -23.77
CA ILE A 5 -2.16 14.16 -24.37
C ILE A 5 -1.57 13.91 -25.75
N TYR A 6 -1.03 12.71 -25.97
CA TYR A 6 -0.54 12.28 -27.27
C TYR A 6 -1.67 11.89 -28.23
N ASN A 7 -2.64 11.09 -27.73
CA ASN A 7 -3.77 10.60 -28.53
C ASN A 7 -4.92 10.15 -27.60
N SER A 8 -6.08 9.88 -28.21
CA SER A 8 -7.20 9.20 -27.52
C SER A 8 -7.62 7.97 -28.32
N ARG A 9 -7.88 6.87 -27.59
CA ARG A 9 -8.37 5.61 -28.16
C ARG A 9 -9.47 5.06 -27.29
N ASP A 10 -10.63 4.80 -27.88
CA ASP A 10 -11.81 4.24 -27.18
C ASP A 10 -12.17 5.08 -25.91
N ASP A 11 -12.19 6.39 -26.03
CA ASP A 11 -12.41 7.37 -24.95
C ASP A 11 -11.34 7.37 -23.83
N ILE A 12 -10.23 6.65 -24.02
CA ILE A 12 -9.10 6.65 -23.10
C ILE A 12 -8.01 7.57 -23.65
N TYR A 13 -7.58 8.53 -22.83
CA TYR A 13 -6.48 9.44 -23.19
C TYR A 13 -5.13 8.77 -22.93
N ILE A 14 -4.22 8.94 -23.89
CA ILE A 14 -2.84 8.45 -23.79
C ILE A 14 -1.94 9.65 -23.54
N ILE A 15 -1.25 9.64 -22.40
CA ILE A 15 -0.31 10.71 -22.00
C ILE A 15 0.95 10.61 -22.85
N ASP A 16 1.49 11.76 -23.24
CA ASP A 16 2.75 11.88 -23.98
C ASP A 16 3.93 11.66 -22.99
N LEU A 17 4.53 10.47 -23.07
CA LEU A 17 5.62 10.10 -22.16
C LEU A 17 6.89 10.91 -22.37
N GLN A 18 7.13 11.45 -23.60
CA GLN A 18 8.29 12.32 -23.84
C GLN A 18 8.16 13.59 -23.00
N LYS A 19 6.97 14.20 -23.01
CA LYS A 19 6.70 15.39 -22.18
C LYS A 19 6.75 15.08 -20.70
N THR A 20 6.37 13.85 -20.31
CA THR A 20 6.51 13.41 -18.91
C THR A 20 7.99 13.40 -18.50
N VAL A 21 8.88 12.86 -19.35
CA VAL A 21 10.32 12.83 -19.07
C VAL A 21 10.88 14.25 -18.97
N ASP A 22 10.59 15.11 -19.96
CA ASP A 22 11.07 16.50 -19.97
C ASP A 22 10.65 17.25 -18.70
N LYS A 23 9.39 17.06 -18.28
CA LYS A 23 8.86 17.68 -17.04
C LYS A 23 9.39 17.04 -15.76
N MET A 24 9.71 15.76 -15.78
CA MET A 24 10.40 15.11 -14.65
C MET A 24 11.82 15.63 -14.49
N GLU A 25 12.57 15.86 -15.57
CA GLU A 25 13.93 16.42 -15.49
C GLU A 25 13.91 17.84 -14.92
N GLU A 26 12.94 18.67 -15.35
CA GLU A 26 12.74 20.02 -14.80
C GLU A 26 12.43 19.96 -13.30
N ALA A 27 11.52 19.08 -12.89
CA ALA A 27 11.15 18.88 -11.50
C ALA A 27 12.32 18.32 -10.66
N TYR A 28 13.08 17.38 -11.22
CA TYR A 28 14.27 16.80 -10.59
C TYR A 28 15.31 17.88 -10.27
N ALA A 29 15.64 18.70 -11.27
CA ALA A 29 16.62 19.79 -11.09
C ALA A 29 16.17 20.83 -10.03
N ALA A 30 14.86 21.12 -9.96
CA ALA A 30 14.32 22.03 -8.97
C ALA A 30 14.37 21.42 -7.56
N LEU A 31 14.02 20.12 -7.40
CA LEU A 31 14.08 19.42 -6.12
C LEU A 31 15.52 19.26 -5.63
N THR A 32 16.48 19.02 -6.52
CA THR A 32 17.91 18.95 -6.18
C THR A 32 18.37 20.27 -5.54
N LYS A 33 18.04 21.42 -6.13
CA LYS A 33 18.36 22.73 -5.56
C LYS A 33 17.77 22.94 -4.17
N ILE A 34 16.47 22.57 -3.98
CA ILE A 34 15.81 22.67 -2.68
C ILE A 34 16.51 21.78 -1.65
N ALA A 35 16.94 20.58 -2.05
CA ALA A 35 17.65 19.65 -1.17
C ALA A 35 19.06 20.16 -0.82
N GLU A 36 19.79 20.73 -1.78
CA GLU A 36 21.12 21.37 -1.56
C GLU A 36 21.05 22.52 -0.56
N GLU A 37 19.97 23.29 -0.57
CA GLU A 37 19.70 24.35 0.41
C GLU A 37 19.28 23.80 1.80
N GLY A 38 19.24 22.49 1.97
CA GLY A 38 18.78 21.83 3.21
C GLY A 38 17.27 21.94 3.42
N GLY A 39 16.52 22.20 2.38
CA GLY A 39 15.06 22.28 2.42
C GLY A 39 14.42 20.94 2.75
N SER A 40 13.26 20.99 3.41
CA SER A 40 12.46 19.81 3.70
C SER A 40 11.29 19.70 2.71
N VAL A 41 10.93 18.46 2.36
CA VAL A 41 9.86 18.15 1.43
C VAL A 41 8.74 17.42 2.15
N LEU A 42 7.49 17.74 1.81
CA LEU A 42 6.32 17.06 2.33
C LEU A 42 5.61 16.31 1.20
N PHE A 43 5.57 14.99 1.31
CA PHE A 43 4.83 14.12 0.40
C PHE A 43 3.35 14.07 0.80
N VAL A 44 2.46 14.31 -0.14
CA VAL A 44 1.00 14.32 0.09
C VAL A 44 0.33 13.38 -0.90
N GLY A 45 -0.31 12.34 -0.38
CA GLY A 45 -1.00 11.36 -1.21
C GLY A 45 -2.04 10.61 -0.40
N THR A 46 -3.27 11.14 -0.34
CA THR A 46 -4.36 10.50 0.42
C THR A 46 -5.13 9.46 -0.41
N LYS A 47 -4.78 9.30 -1.69
CA LYS A 47 -5.31 8.25 -2.56
C LYS A 47 -4.76 6.89 -2.11
N LYS A 48 -5.61 5.85 -2.08
CA LYS A 48 -5.18 4.51 -1.62
C LYS A 48 -3.96 3.97 -2.39
N GLN A 49 -3.90 4.25 -3.69
CA GLN A 49 -2.81 3.84 -4.55
C GLN A 49 -1.49 4.57 -4.28
N ALA A 50 -1.58 5.82 -3.80
CA ALA A 50 -0.43 6.68 -3.52
C ALA A 50 0.06 6.60 -2.08
N SER A 51 -0.83 6.30 -1.13
CA SER A 51 -0.60 6.38 0.31
C SER A 51 0.64 5.61 0.77
N GLU A 52 0.76 4.34 0.39
CA GLU A 52 1.89 3.49 0.78
C GLU A 52 3.18 3.94 0.10
N VAL A 53 3.12 4.26 -1.20
CA VAL A 53 4.29 4.72 -1.96
C VAL A 53 4.83 6.05 -1.42
N CYS A 54 3.95 7.03 -1.15
CA CYS A 54 4.35 8.31 -0.56
C CYS A 54 5.03 8.12 0.80
N LYS A 55 4.55 7.18 1.61
CA LYS A 55 5.16 6.87 2.90
C LYS A 55 6.54 6.24 2.73
N GLU A 56 6.65 5.20 1.90
CA GLU A 56 7.94 4.53 1.62
C GLU A 56 9.00 5.53 1.11
N GLU A 57 8.63 6.39 0.16
CA GLU A 57 9.55 7.34 -0.43
C GLU A 57 9.95 8.48 0.53
N ALA A 58 9.01 8.95 1.34
CA ALA A 58 9.30 9.93 2.37
C ALA A 58 10.26 9.38 3.45
N GLU A 59 10.00 8.14 3.91
CA GLU A 59 10.87 7.46 4.88
C GLU A 59 12.28 7.21 4.29
N ARG A 60 12.37 6.78 3.02
CA ARG A 60 13.63 6.57 2.29
C ARG A 60 14.48 7.84 2.21
N SER A 61 13.85 8.98 1.97
CA SER A 61 14.54 10.28 1.86
C SER A 61 14.73 11.01 3.20
N GLY A 62 14.15 10.47 4.30
CA GLY A 62 14.10 11.14 5.59
C GLY A 62 13.34 12.48 5.52
N MET A 63 12.23 12.49 4.77
CA MET A 63 11.31 13.61 4.59
C MET A 63 9.95 13.31 5.23
N PHE A 64 9.01 14.23 5.12
CA PHE A 64 7.70 14.18 5.77
C PHE A 64 6.62 13.68 4.83
N TYR A 65 5.54 13.12 5.40
CA TYR A 65 4.41 12.64 4.60
C TYR A 65 3.05 12.88 5.26
N MET A 66 2.01 13.01 4.43
CA MET A 66 0.59 12.97 4.82
C MET A 66 -0.17 12.07 3.85
N THR A 67 -0.57 10.89 4.33
CA THR A 67 -1.13 9.82 3.48
C THR A 67 -2.56 9.42 3.83
N GLU A 68 -3.06 9.82 4.99
CA GLU A 68 -4.42 9.45 5.41
C GLU A 68 -5.44 10.53 5.03
N ARG A 69 -5.24 11.72 5.51
CA ARG A 69 -6.13 12.86 5.25
C ARG A 69 -5.40 14.18 5.43
N TRP A 70 -5.54 15.07 4.46
CA TRP A 70 -5.12 16.46 4.65
C TRP A 70 -5.98 17.15 5.71
N LEU A 71 -5.36 17.67 6.74
CA LEU A 71 -6.05 18.46 7.75
C LEU A 71 -6.01 19.93 7.35
N GLY A 72 -7.20 20.54 7.16
CA GLY A 72 -7.26 21.97 6.84
C GLY A 72 -6.46 22.81 7.83
N GLY A 73 -5.59 23.67 7.30
CA GLY A 73 -4.68 24.49 8.10
C GLY A 73 -3.33 23.80 8.43
N THR A 74 -3.01 22.68 7.80
CA THR A 74 -1.74 21.99 8.04
C THR A 74 -0.54 22.91 7.80
N LEU A 75 -0.58 23.73 6.78
CA LEU A 75 0.47 24.72 6.50
C LEU A 75 0.08 26.10 7.02
N THR A 76 -1.11 26.57 6.70
CA THR A 76 -1.56 27.93 7.04
C THR A 76 -1.81 28.15 8.53
N ASN A 77 -2.11 27.09 9.29
CA ASN A 77 -2.25 27.12 10.75
C ASN A 77 -1.31 26.13 11.42
N PHE A 78 -0.07 26.11 10.98
CA PHE A 78 0.97 25.18 11.41
C PHE A 78 1.15 25.16 12.95
N LYS A 79 1.04 26.32 13.60
CA LYS A 79 1.14 26.41 15.06
C LYS A 79 0.10 25.52 15.79
N THR A 80 -1.12 25.47 15.28
CA THR A 80 -2.18 24.60 15.84
C THR A 80 -1.91 23.13 15.58
N ILE A 81 -1.41 22.78 14.39
CA ILE A 81 -1.02 21.41 14.06
C ILE A 81 0.11 20.96 14.99
N ARG A 82 1.12 21.78 15.20
CA ARG A 82 2.22 21.50 16.17
C ARG A 82 1.73 21.28 17.60
N ARG A 83 0.67 21.98 18.04
CA ARG A 83 0.05 21.72 19.34
C ARG A 83 -0.60 20.33 19.39
N ARG A 84 -1.22 19.89 18.30
CA ARG A 84 -1.81 18.54 18.22
C ARG A 84 -0.74 17.44 18.20
N VAL A 85 0.39 17.70 17.54
CA VAL A 85 1.55 16.78 17.59
C VAL A 85 2.10 16.70 19.02
N LYS A 86 2.26 17.84 19.71
CA LYS A 86 2.66 17.83 21.14
C LYS A 86 1.68 17.05 22.00
N ARG A 87 0.38 17.18 21.74
CA ARG A 87 -0.66 16.41 22.46
C ARG A 87 -0.50 14.91 22.28
N LEU A 88 -0.13 14.47 21.07
CA LEU A 88 0.18 13.07 20.78
C LEU A 88 1.37 12.59 21.61
N ASP A 89 2.45 13.39 21.67
CA ASP A 89 3.64 13.08 22.46
C ASP A 89 3.32 13.06 23.99
N GLU A 90 2.42 13.94 24.45
CA GLU A 90 1.96 13.97 25.84
C GLU A 90 1.20 12.68 26.22
N ILE A 91 0.28 12.22 25.35
CA ILE A 91 -0.49 10.99 25.61
C ILE A 91 0.45 9.78 25.64
N GLU A 92 1.44 9.72 24.76
CA GLU A 92 2.43 8.65 24.72
C GLU A 92 3.30 8.63 25.99
N LYS A 93 3.69 9.81 26.48
CA LYS A 93 4.40 9.95 27.76
C LYS A 93 3.55 9.50 28.95
N MET A 94 2.24 9.85 28.97
CA MET A 94 1.34 9.40 30.03
C MET A 94 1.20 7.87 30.09
N GLU A 95 1.31 7.20 28.94
CA GLU A 95 1.28 5.72 28.87
C GLU A 95 2.59 5.14 29.44
N THR A 96 3.75 5.72 29.06
CA THR A 96 5.07 5.27 29.52
C THR A 96 5.33 5.58 30.99
N ASP A 97 4.84 6.70 31.51
CA ASP A 97 5.03 7.11 32.91
C ASP A 97 4.07 6.42 33.89
N GLY A 98 3.23 5.47 33.41
CA GLY A 98 2.27 4.76 34.26
C GLY A 98 1.09 5.64 34.76
N THR A 99 0.91 6.84 34.17
CA THR A 99 -0.20 7.74 34.54
C THR A 99 -1.54 7.11 34.22
N PHE A 100 -1.62 6.24 33.21
CA PHE A 100 -2.86 5.53 32.87
C PHE A 100 -3.37 4.61 33.96
N GLU A 101 -2.51 4.11 34.84
CA GLU A 101 -2.91 3.26 35.97
C GLU A 101 -3.65 4.06 37.08
N LYS A 102 -3.40 5.38 37.13
CA LYS A 102 -4.00 6.30 38.10
C LYS A 102 -5.34 6.88 37.63
N LEU A 103 -5.65 6.75 36.33
CA LEU A 103 -6.84 7.33 35.74
C LEU A 103 -8.01 6.33 35.69
N PRO A 104 -9.26 6.82 35.74
CA PRO A 104 -10.43 5.98 35.51
C PRO A 104 -10.37 5.28 34.13
N LYS A 105 -10.77 4.02 34.03
CA LYS A 105 -10.76 3.22 32.82
C LYS A 105 -11.43 3.94 31.60
N LYS A 106 -12.51 4.69 31.87
CA LYS A 106 -13.23 5.44 30.83
C LYS A 106 -12.37 6.54 30.19
N GLU A 107 -11.58 7.23 31.01
CA GLU A 107 -10.66 8.30 30.51
C GLU A 107 -9.50 7.69 29.72
N VAL A 108 -8.91 6.60 30.19
CA VAL A 108 -7.85 5.88 29.47
C VAL A 108 -8.33 5.45 28.08
N ILE A 109 -9.55 4.90 27.98
CA ILE A 109 -10.13 4.52 26.67
C ILE A 109 -10.31 5.75 25.77
N GLY A 110 -10.70 6.90 26.35
CA GLY A 110 -10.81 8.16 25.62
C GLY A 110 -9.47 8.65 25.06
N LEU A 111 -8.44 8.64 25.90
CA LEU A 111 -7.08 9.03 25.53
C LEU A 111 -6.48 8.10 24.47
N LYS A 112 -6.68 6.79 24.58
CA LYS A 112 -6.22 5.83 23.55
C LYS A 112 -6.89 6.07 22.19
N LYS A 113 -8.19 6.32 22.15
CA LYS A 113 -8.89 6.69 20.91
C LYS A 113 -8.41 8.02 20.32
N GLU A 114 -8.12 9.00 21.19
CA GLU A 114 -7.54 10.28 20.77
C GLU A 114 -6.15 10.06 20.18
N TYR A 115 -5.29 9.27 20.81
CA TYR A 115 -3.97 8.91 20.37
C TYR A 115 -4.01 8.22 19.00
N GLU A 116 -4.80 7.17 18.83
CA GLU A 116 -4.95 6.46 17.56
C GLU A 116 -5.33 7.40 16.42
N LYS A 117 -6.30 8.31 16.66
CA LYS A 117 -6.76 9.28 15.67
C LYS A 117 -5.68 10.31 15.31
N LEU A 118 -4.96 10.81 16.31
CA LEU A 118 -3.88 11.78 16.10
C LEU A 118 -2.70 11.11 15.40
N ASN A 119 -2.28 9.94 15.87
CA ASN A 119 -1.16 9.20 15.30
C ASN A 119 -1.42 8.85 13.83
N LYS A 120 -2.62 8.34 13.54
CA LYS A 120 -3.01 8.01 12.16
C LYS A 120 -2.82 9.18 11.19
N ASN A 121 -3.17 10.40 11.60
CA ASN A 121 -3.16 11.56 10.70
C ASN A 121 -1.86 12.38 10.75
N LEU A 122 -1.09 12.32 11.84
CA LEU A 122 0.03 13.22 12.11
C LEU A 122 1.39 12.52 12.23
N CYS A 123 1.44 11.18 12.18
CA CYS A 123 2.70 10.43 12.35
C CYS A 123 3.78 10.91 11.38
N GLY A 124 3.45 11.12 10.11
CA GLY A 124 4.43 11.50 9.09
C GLY A 124 4.95 12.94 9.18
N ILE A 125 4.31 13.79 9.98
CA ILE A 125 4.75 15.19 10.21
C ILE A 125 5.17 15.43 11.66
N ARG A 126 5.35 14.38 12.45
CA ARG A 126 5.68 14.47 13.87
C ARG A 126 6.97 15.27 14.12
N GLU A 127 7.98 15.00 13.33
CA GLU A 127 9.31 15.65 13.44
C GLU A 127 9.41 16.99 12.68
N MET A 128 8.39 17.35 11.90
CA MET A 128 8.38 18.59 11.14
C MET A 128 8.26 19.81 12.05
N THR A 129 9.37 20.47 12.31
CA THR A 129 9.43 21.65 13.20
C THR A 129 9.21 22.98 12.49
N LYS A 130 9.49 23.03 11.18
CA LYS A 130 9.34 24.19 10.29
C LYS A 130 8.42 23.83 9.13
N LEU A 131 7.91 24.84 8.42
CA LEU A 131 7.19 24.63 7.17
C LEU A 131 8.09 23.96 6.13
N PRO A 132 7.55 23.06 5.29
CA PRO A 132 8.32 22.44 4.22
C PRO A 132 8.69 23.46 3.14
N SER A 133 9.81 23.23 2.48
CA SER A 133 10.29 24.07 1.37
C SER A 133 9.63 23.69 0.03
N ALA A 134 9.07 22.48 -0.06
CA ALA A 134 8.33 22.02 -1.23
C ALA A 134 7.28 20.98 -0.84
N LEU A 135 6.23 20.85 -1.67
CA LEU A 135 5.23 19.79 -1.61
C LEU A 135 5.38 18.88 -2.84
N ILE A 136 5.30 17.57 -2.64
CA ILE A 136 5.09 16.61 -3.72
C ILE A 136 3.71 15.98 -3.52
N ILE A 137 2.84 16.12 -4.51
CA ILE A 137 1.45 15.66 -4.43
C ILE A 137 1.13 14.61 -5.50
N VAL A 138 0.22 13.72 -5.17
CA VAL A 138 -0.38 12.76 -6.12
C VAL A 138 -1.88 13.03 -6.17
N ASP A 139 -2.39 13.34 -7.37
CA ASP A 139 -3.77 13.72 -7.63
C ASP A 139 -4.13 15.13 -7.10
N SER A 140 -4.03 16.13 -8.00
CA SER A 140 -4.31 17.54 -7.65
C SER A 140 -5.78 17.81 -7.31
N MET A 141 -6.74 17.02 -7.84
CA MET A 141 -8.14 17.18 -7.52
C MET A 141 -8.43 16.82 -6.07
N LYS A 142 -7.82 15.74 -5.60
CA LYS A 142 -8.03 15.24 -4.25
C LYS A 142 -7.31 16.09 -3.20
N GLU A 143 -6.14 16.58 -3.56
CA GLU A 143 -5.28 17.36 -2.66
C GLU A 143 -5.38 18.89 -2.88
N GLU A 144 -6.51 19.36 -3.45
CA GLU A 144 -6.77 20.76 -3.74
C GLU A 144 -6.54 21.69 -2.53
N ASN A 145 -6.93 21.25 -1.34
CA ASN A 145 -6.74 22.03 -0.11
C ASN A 145 -5.25 22.19 0.24
N ALA A 146 -4.44 21.17 0.01
CA ALA A 146 -2.99 21.23 0.23
C ALA A 146 -2.34 22.23 -0.73
N ILE A 147 -2.73 22.18 -2.00
CA ILE A 147 -2.25 23.09 -3.05
C ILE A 147 -2.60 24.54 -2.73
N ARG A 148 -3.87 24.80 -2.35
CA ARG A 148 -4.31 26.17 -1.98
C ARG A 148 -3.53 26.73 -0.80
N GLU A 149 -3.25 25.90 0.20
CA GLU A 149 -2.44 26.32 1.35
C GLU A 149 -1.00 26.58 0.98
N ALA A 150 -0.38 25.71 0.15
CA ALA A 150 0.96 25.88 -0.34
C ALA A 150 1.13 27.17 -1.16
N LYS A 151 0.25 27.38 -2.14
CA LYS A 151 0.23 28.60 -2.96
C LYS A 151 0.11 29.86 -2.11
N LYS A 152 -0.74 29.85 -1.07
CA LYS A 152 -0.90 30.98 -0.16
C LYS A 152 0.38 31.34 0.58
N LEU A 153 1.25 30.36 0.81
CA LEU A 153 2.53 30.52 1.53
C LEU A 153 3.73 30.65 0.59
N GLY A 154 3.51 30.56 -0.74
CA GLY A 154 4.60 30.61 -1.72
C GLY A 154 5.48 29.35 -1.71
N ILE A 155 4.94 28.20 -1.27
CA ILE A 155 5.66 26.93 -1.26
C ILE A 155 5.45 26.25 -2.61
N PRO A 156 6.51 25.92 -3.37
CA PRO A 156 6.40 25.27 -4.67
C PRO A 156 5.79 23.87 -4.56
N VAL A 157 4.90 23.55 -5.51
CA VAL A 157 4.14 22.30 -5.55
C VAL A 157 4.52 21.50 -6.79
N PHE A 158 5.01 20.29 -6.57
CA PHE A 158 5.30 19.28 -7.57
C PHE A 158 4.14 18.29 -7.62
N GLY A 159 3.50 18.13 -8.77
CA GLY A 159 2.28 17.30 -8.86
C GLY A 159 2.34 16.25 -9.94
N ILE A 160 2.00 15.00 -9.58
CA ILE A 160 1.63 13.98 -10.55
C ILE A 160 0.19 14.26 -10.96
N ILE A 161 0.01 14.58 -12.24
CA ILE A 161 -1.25 15.11 -12.79
C ILE A 161 -1.78 14.16 -13.86
N ASP A 162 -2.94 13.59 -13.64
CA ASP A 162 -3.64 12.76 -14.62
C ASP A 162 -4.53 13.61 -15.54
N THR A 163 -5.09 12.99 -16.55
CA THR A 163 -5.87 13.61 -17.63
C THR A 163 -7.11 14.36 -17.18
N ASN A 164 -7.68 14.02 -16.03
CA ASN A 164 -8.85 14.65 -15.41
C ASN A 164 -8.53 15.87 -14.54
N CYS A 165 -7.26 16.19 -14.35
CA CYS A 165 -6.81 17.26 -13.47
C CYS A 165 -6.46 18.53 -14.23
N ASP A 166 -6.40 19.67 -13.52
CA ASP A 166 -5.97 20.96 -14.04
C ASP A 166 -4.46 21.14 -13.76
N PRO A 167 -3.60 21.23 -14.82
CA PRO A 167 -2.17 21.41 -14.66
C PRO A 167 -1.80 22.78 -14.04
N ASP A 168 -2.62 23.82 -14.23
CA ASP A 168 -2.34 25.16 -13.73
C ASP A 168 -2.44 25.27 -12.19
N MET A 169 -2.90 24.18 -11.56
CA MET A 169 -2.97 24.09 -10.10
C MET A 169 -1.60 23.87 -9.43
N VAL A 170 -0.59 23.42 -10.14
CA VAL A 170 0.73 23.12 -9.57
C VAL A 170 1.83 23.88 -10.30
N ASP A 171 2.98 24.05 -9.63
CA ASP A 171 4.10 24.80 -10.21
C ASP A 171 4.96 23.91 -11.12
N TYR A 172 5.15 22.64 -10.75
CA TYR A 172 5.86 21.63 -11.53
C TYR A 172 4.91 20.49 -11.87
N VAL A 173 4.43 20.50 -13.10
CA VAL A 173 3.50 19.51 -13.64
C VAL A 173 4.25 18.28 -14.10
N ILE A 174 3.90 17.11 -13.59
CA ILE A 174 4.42 15.83 -14.06
C ILE A 174 3.23 15.03 -14.59
N PRO A 175 3.02 15.02 -15.93
CA PRO A 175 1.92 14.27 -16.52
C PRO A 175 2.11 12.77 -16.28
N GLY A 176 1.16 12.13 -15.63
CA GLY A 176 1.30 10.71 -15.30
C GLY A 176 0.01 10.12 -14.75
N ASN A 177 -0.07 8.78 -14.79
CA ASN A 177 -1.21 8.07 -14.23
C ASN A 177 -1.10 8.02 -12.70
N ASP A 178 -2.11 8.53 -12.02
CA ASP A 178 -2.22 8.59 -10.56
C ASP A 178 -3.06 7.47 -9.94
N ASP A 179 -3.58 6.53 -10.76
CA ASP A 179 -4.34 5.35 -10.32
C ASP A 179 -3.48 4.08 -10.25
N ALA A 180 -2.41 4.03 -11.02
CA ALA A 180 -1.52 2.88 -11.10
C ALA A 180 -0.38 3.00 -10.09
N VAL A 181 -0.36 2.17 -9.03
CA VAL A 181 0.68 2.13 -8.01
C VAL A 181 2.09 2.08 -8.61
N ARG A 182 2.30 1.34 -9.71
CA ARG A 182 3.60 1.24 -10.39
C ARG A 182 4.02 2.56 -11.05
N ALA A 183 3.08 3.25 -11.71
CA ALA A 183 3.36 4.54 -12.33
C ALA A 183 3.74 5.58 -11.27
N ILE A 184 2.97 5.65 -10.19
CA ILE A 184 3.24 6.50 -9.04
C ILE A 184 4.62 6.18 -8.45
N LYS A 185 4.95 4.89 -8.26
CA LYS A 185 6.22 4.46 -7.66
C LYS A 185 7.43 4.84 -8.51
N VAL A 186 7.34 4.70 -9.82
CA VAL A 186 8.43 5.10 -10.75
C VAL A 186 8.65 6.61 -10.69
N VAL A 187 7.57 7.41 -10.79
CA VAL A 187 7.67 8.87 -10.81
C VAL A 187 8.13 9.41 -9.45
N LEU A 188 7.49 8.98 -8.35
CA LEU A 188 7.90 9.41 -7.01
C LEU A 188 9.31 8.96 -6.68
N GLY A 189 9.68 7.73 -7.04
CA GLY A 189 11.03 7.22 -6.84
C GLY A 189 12.10 8.03 -7.55
N ALA A 190 11.84 8.43 -8.80
CA ALA A 190 12.73 9.30 -9.54
C ALA A 190 12.87 10.68 -8.87
N LEU A 191 11.76 11.31 -8.48
CA LEU A 191 11.79 12.60 -7.76
C LEU A 191 12.48 12.50 -6.39
N THR A 192 12.27 11.40 -5.68
CA THR A 192 12.91 11.14 -4.40
C THR A 192 14.41 10.95 -4.55
N ASN A 193 14.86 10.35 -5.67
CA ASN A 193 16.30 10.21 -5.95
C ASN A 193 17.00 11.56 -5.99
N ALA A 194 16.36 12.64 -6.48
CA ALA A 194 16.92 13.99 -6.43
C ALA A 194 17.29 14.44 -5.01
N ILE A 195 16.46 14.07 -4.04
CA ILE A 195 16.67 14.42 -2.62
C ILE A 195 17.72 13.50 -1.99
N VAL A 196 17.66 12.21 -2.30
CA VAL A 196 18.55 11.17 -1.76
C VAL A 196 19.98 11.35 -2.29
N GLU A 197 20.15 11.73 -3.55
CA GLU A 197 21.45 11.99 -4.18
C GLU A 197 22.22 13.07 -3.43
N VAL A 198 21.56 14.20 -3.14
CA VAL A 198 22.18 15.31 -2.37
C VAL A 198 22.57 14.86 -0.96
N LYS A 199 21.80 13.97 -0.34
CA LYS A 199 22.11 13.42 0.99
C LYS A 199 23.13 12.28 0.97
N GLY A 200 23.63 11.87 -0.19
CA GLY A 200 24.60 10.78 -0.33
C GLY A 200 24.00 9.39 -0.05
N GLY A 201 22.71 9.21 -0.22
CA GLY A 201 22.02 7.94 -0.04
C GLY A 201 22.03 7.05 -1.30
N THR A 202 21.42 5.89 -1.20
CA THR A 202 21.33 4.92 -2.31
C THR A 202 20.18 5.26 -3.24
N LEU A 203 20.49 5.43 -4.53
CA LEU A 203 19.50 5.64 -5.57
C LEU A 203 18.77 4.32 -5.87
N VAL A 204 17.48 4.40 -6.17
CA VAL A 204 16.64 3.25 -6.50
C VAL A 204 16.07 3.42 -7.90
N ASP A 205 16.16 2.34 -8.69
CA ASP A 205 15.54 2.24 -10.01
C ASP A 205 14.44 1.18 -9.99
N TYR A 206 13.21 1.61 -9.88
CA TYR A 206 12.05 0.73 -9.83
C TYR A 206 11.70 0.06 -11.16
N VAL A 207 12.27 0.52 -12.28
CA VAL A 207 12.06 -0.10 -13.59
C VAL A 207 12.85 -1.39 -13.67
N THR A 208 14.14 -1.34 -13.34
CA THR A 208 15.01 -2.54 -13.31
C THR A 208 14.62 -3.54 -12.24
N GLU A 209 14.16 -3.08 -11.08
CA GLU A 209 13.62 -3.97 -10.04
C GLU A 209 12.38 -4.75 -10.50
N ASP A 210 11.46 -4.10 -11.20
CA ASP A 210 10.25 -4.76 -11.72
C ASP A 210 10.58 -5.74 -12.86
N GLU A 211 11.58 -5.44 -13.69
CA GLU A 211 12.08 -6.35 -14.73
C GLU A 211 12.72 -7.59 -14.13
N THR A 212 13.58 -7.43 -13.13
CA THR A 212 14.19 -8.56 -12.41
C THR A 212 13.16 -9.41 -11.69
N ARG A 213 12.14 -8.81 -11.08
CA ARG A 213 11.01 -9.54 -10.47
C ARG A 213 10.17 -10.30 -11.51
N LYS A 214 9.94 -9.73 -12.70
CA LYS A 214 9.23 -10.41 -13.80
C LYS A 214 10.03 -11.60 -14.32
N LEU A 215 11.32 -11.44 -14.54
CA LEU A 215 12.22 -12.51 -14.96
C LEU A 215 12.25 -13.65 -13.92
N ALA A 216 12.40 -13.32 -12.65
CA ALA A 216 12.38 -14.31 -11.57
C ALA A 216 11.02 -15.04 -11.44
N ARG A 217 9.89 -14.39 -11.76
CA ARG A 217 8.57 -15.04 -11.83
C ARG A 217 8.45 -15.98 -13.02
N GLN A 218 8.91 -15.56 -14.19
CA GLN A 218 8.94 -16.39 -15.41
C GLN A 218 9.81 -17.62 -15.22
N GLU A 219 10.98 -17.48 -14.61
CA GLU A 219 11.85 -18.60 -14.28
C GLU A 219 11.19 -19.59 -13.29
N ARG A 220 10.49 -19.08 -12.27
CA ARG A 220 9.73 -19.93 -11.33
C ARG A 220 8.54 -20.63 -12.00
N GLU A 221 7.89 -20.02 -12.96
CA GLU A 221 6.80 -20.63 -13.73
C GLU A 221 7.34 -21.67 -14.71
N ASN A 222 8.45 -21.40 -15.37
CA ASN A 222 9.12 -22.34 -16.27
C ASN A 222 9.73 -23.53 -15.53
N ASN A 223 10.21 -23.33 -14.30
CA ASN A 223 10.77 -24.38 -13.43
C ASN A 223 9.72 -25.11 -12.58
N LYS A 224 8.44 -24.75 -12.65
CA LYS A 224 7.39 -25.60 -12.08
C LYS A 224 7.37 -26.91 -12.85
N PRO A 225 7.56 -28.07 -12.19
CA PRO A 225 7.48 -29.37 -12.85
C PRO A 225 6.11 -29.44 -13.52
N ARG A 226 6.11 -29.56 -14.85
CA ARG A 226 4.89 -29.79 -15.65
C ARG A 226 4.19 -30.99 -15.01
N LYS A 227 3.10 -30.77 -14.28
CA LYS A 227 2.21 -31.85 -13.86
C LYS A 227 1.79 -32.55 -15.13
N ASN A 228 2.27 -33.79 -15.27
CA ASN A 228 1.96 -34.66 -16.38
C ASN A 228 0.46 -34.67 -16.68
N GLU A 229 0.01 -33.92 -17.67
CA GLU A 229 -1.33 -34.05 -18.27
C GLU A 229 -1.49 -35.39 -18.99
N GLY A 230 -0.41 -36.15 -19.18
CA GLY A 230 -0.42 -37.50 -19.79
C GLY A 230 -1.04 -38.62 -18.94
N ARG A 231 -1.40 -38.36 -17.66
CA ARG A 231 -1.99 -39.42 -16.80
C ARG A 231 -3.52 -39.53 -16.86
N ASN A 232 -4.20 -38.64 -17.59
CA ASN A 232 -5.67 -38.65 -17.66
C ASN A 232 -6.25 -39.44 -18.87
N PHE A 233 -5.43 -39.76 -19.87
CA PHE A 233 -5.91 -40.59 -21.00
C PHE A 233 -5.84 -42.09 -20.72
N GLU A 234 -4.82 -42.59 -20.05
CA GLU A 234 -4.72 -44.01 -19.70
C GLU A 234 -5.67 -44.45 -18.57
N LYS A 235 -6.22 -43.53 -17.77
CA LYS A 235 -7.19 -43.86 -16.72
C LYS A 235 -8.62 -44.03 -17.23
N LYS A 236 -8.92 -43.60 -18.46
CA LYS A 236 -10.25 -43.81 -19.06
C LYS A 236 -10.41 -45.18 -19.75
N GLU A 237 -9.34 -45.77 -20.27
CA GLU A 237 -9.41 -47.12 -20.89
C GLU A 237 -9.36 -48.26 -19.89
N LYS A 238 -8.70 -48.08 -18.72
CA LYS A 238 -8.64 -49.15 -17.68
C LYS A 238 -9.84 -49.21 -16.75
N LYS A 239 -10.88 -48.41 -16.98
CA LYS A 239 -12.14 -48.42 -16.17
C LYS A 239 -13.24 -49.29 -16.73
N PHE A 240 -13.00 -49.92 -17.90
CA PHE A 240 -13.99 -50.82 -18.53
C PHE A 240 -13.67 -52.31 -18.37
N GLU A 241 -12.50 -52.69 -17.85
CA GLU A 241 -12.13 -54.12 -17.75
C GLU A 241 -11.70 -54.56 -16.36
N LYS A 242 -12.39 -54.27 -15.29
CA LYS A 242 -12.25 -55.09 -14.07
C LYS A 242 -13.41 -54.88 -13.12
N LYS A 243 -14.48 -55.57 -13.46
CA LYS A 243 -15.50 -56.01 -12.49
C LYS A 243 -15.26 -57.50 -12.28
N SER A 244 -14.47 -57.88 -11.29
CA SER A 244 -14.51 -59.17 -10.57
C SER A 244 -13.25 -59.25 -9.66
N GLU A 245 -13.57 -59.73 -8.43
CA GLU A 245 -12.66 -60.28 -7.41
C GLU A 245 -11.99 -59.34 -6.40
N LYS A 246 -12.56 -59.41 -5.20
CA LYS A 246 -11.92 -59.19 -3.89
C LYS A 246 -11.00 -60.39 -3.54
N PRO A 247 -10.03 -60.31 -2.61
CA PRO A 247 -10.16 -59.85 -1.22
C PRO A 247 -8.93 -59.21 -0.53
N VAL A 248 -9.23 -58.41 0.53
CA VAL A 248 -8.66 -58.29 1.92
C VAL A 248 -7.15 -58.33 2.18
N LYS A 249 -6.64 -57.27 2.81
CA LYS A 249 -5.99 -57.08 4.13
C LYS A 249 -5.25 -55.73 4.18
N GLU A 250 -5.65 -54.87 5.09
CA GLU A 250 -5.08 -54.37 6.34
C GLU A 250 -3.59 -53.89 6.28
N GLU A 251 -3.40 -52.58 6.61
CA GLU A 251 -2.72 -52.16 7.82
C GLU A 251 -2.80 -50.65 8.04
N ASN A 252 -3.09 -50.32 9.30
CA ASN A 252 -3.26 -49.06 9.98
C ASN A 252 -2.04 -48.13 9.90
N ASN A 253 -2.32 -46.79 9.84
CA ASN A 253 -1.60 -45.82 10.67
C ASN A 253 -2.51 -44.62 10.95
N GLU A 254 -3.12 -44.65 12.14
CA GLU A 254 -3.89 -43.57 12.74
C GLU A 254 -2.93 -42.53 13.34
N THR A 255 -2.78 -41.40 12.64
CA THR A 255 -2.38 -40.16 13.32
C THR A 255 -3.66 -39.45 13.76
N LYS A 256 -3.88 -39.36 15.07
CA LYS A 256 -4.98 -38.62 15.71
C LYS A 256 -4.91 -37.17 15.28
N LEU A 257 -5.73 -36.76 14.32
CA LEU A 257 -5.99 -35.35 13.96
C LEU A 257 -6.87 -34.75 15.04
N ASP A 258 -6.39 -33.69 15.70
CA ASP A 258 -7.17 -32.89 16.63
C ASP A 258 -8.30 -32.15 15.90
N LEU A 259 -9.52 -32.72 15.94
CA LEU A 259 -10.70 -32.20 15.26
C LEU A 259 -11.10 -30.78 15.66
N ASN A 260 -10.64 -30.32 16.83
CA ASN A 260 -10.93 -28.97 17.35
C ASN A 260 -10.21 -27.84 16.61
N ILE A 261 -9.07 -28.14 15.97
CA ILE A 261 -8.20 -27.17 15.24
C ILE A 261 -8.72 -26.92 13.81
N LEU A 262 -9.51 -27.85 13.27
CA LEU A 262 -9.99 -27.80 11.89
C LEU A 262 -11.10 -26.76 11.69
N THR A 263 -11.09 -26.15 10.50
CA THR A 263 -12.15 -25.23 10.05
C THR A 263 -13.45 -25.98 9.72
N VAL A 264 -14.59 -25.29 9.71
CA VAL A 264 -15.91 -25.88 9.40
C VAL A 264 -15.94 -26.54 8.01
N ASN A 265 -15.19 -26.00 7.06
CA ASN A 265 -15.11 -26.55 5.69
C ASN A 265 -14.31 -27.86 5.67
N GLU A 266 -13.18 -27.93 6.37
CA GLU A 266 -12.37 -29.13 6.50
C GLU A 266 -13.09 -30.25 7.26
N LEU A 267 -13.87 -29.89 8.30
CA LEU A 267 -14.73 -30.83 9.01
C LEU A 267 -15.85 -31.39 8.13
N ARG A 268 -16.44 -30.57 7.24
CA ARG A 268 -17.44 -31.03 6.26
C ARG A 268 -16.83 -31.96 5.22
N ASP A 269 -15.62 -31.71 4.76
CA ASP A 269 -14.91 -32.59 3.83
C ASP A 269 -14.55 -33.94 4.47
N LEU A 270 -14.19 -33.96 5.75
CA LEU A 270 -13.98 -35.19 6.51
C LEU A 270 -15.29 -35.95 6.75
N ALA A 271 -16.38 -35.25 7.09
CA ALA A 271 -17.70 -35.84 7.24
C ALA A 271 -18.23 -36.44 5.93
N LYS A 272 -17.91 -35.78 4.80
CA LYS A 272 -18.21 -36.32 3.44
C LYS A 272 -17.40 -37.57 3.15
N LYS A 273 -16.14 -37.66 3.57
CA LYS A 273 -15.28 -38.83 3.41
C LYS A 273 -15.73 -40.02 4.27
N LYS A 274 -16.32 -39.74 5.45
CA LYS A 274 -16.85 -40.75 6.40
C LYS A 274 -18.36 -41.07 6.19
N ASP A 275 -18.96 -40.55 5.11
CA ASP A 275 -20.38 -40.78 4.72
C ASP A 275 -21.43 -40.38 5.79
N VAL A 276 -21.14 -39.31 6.55
CA VAL A 276 -22.08 -38.80 7.57
C VAL A 276 -23.26 -38.11 6.89
N LYS A 277 -24.48 -38.63 7.11
CA LYS A 277 -25.71 -38.07 6.50
C LYS A 277 -26.04 -36.69 7.11
N GLY A 278 -26.30 -35.70 6.26
CA GLY A 278 -26.74 -34.37 6.68
C GLY A 278 -25.64 -33.36 7.06
N TYR A 279 -24.37 -33.67 6.84
CA TYR A 279 -23.19 -32.87 7.22
C TYR A 279 -23.22 -31.41 6.73
N SER A 280 -23.92 -31.11 5.63
CA SER A 280 -23.99 -29.78 5.01
C SER A 280 -24.76 -28.74 5.85
N LYS A 281 -25.66 -29.21 6.73
CA LYS A 281 -26.50 -28.35 7.59
C LYS A 281 -26.06 -28.34 9.06
N MET A 282 -25.06 -29.13 9.43
CA MET A 282 -24.55 -29.25 10.80
C MET A 282 -23.63 -28.09 11.20
N LYS A 283 -23.68 -27.67 12.46
CA LYS A 283 -22.76 -26.72 13.07
C LYS A 283 -21.42 -27.38 13.41
N LYS A 284 -20.40 -26.58 13.72
CA LYS A 284 -19.03 -27.07 14.00
C LYS A 284 -19.00 -28.13 15.10
N GLU A 285 -19.73 -27.90 16.16
CA GLU A 285 -19.80 -28.77 17.34
C GLU A 285 -20.43 -30.13 17.01
N GLU A 286 -21.53 -30.12 16.25
CA GLU A 286 -22.23 -31.31 15.79
C GLU A 286 -21.38 -32.14 14.78
N LEU A 287 -20.57 -31.46 13.94
CA LEU A 287 -19.64 -32.13 13.03
C LEU A 287 -18.50 -32.83 13.79
N ILE A 288 -17.95 -32.20 14.84
CA ILE A 288 -16.92 -32.79 15.70
C ILE A 288 -17.44 -34.01 16.45
N GLU A 289 -18.67 -33.94 16.95
CA GLU A 289 -19.30 -35.03 17.72
C GLU A 289 -19.59 -36.27 16.83
N ASN A 290 -20.02 -36.04 15.58
CA ASN A 290 -20.27 -37.12 14.62
C ASN A 290 -19.00 -37.64 13.90
N LEU A 291 -17.86 -37.00 14.09
CA LEU A 291 -16.55 -37.40 13.53
C LEU A 291 -15.63 -38.09 14.55
N LYS A 292 -15.98 -38.00 15.86
CA LYS A 292 -15.31 -38.75 16.94
C LYS A 292 -15.67 -40.21 16.86
#